data_f2476ccaead4ea6e983d143e8cdb11a3
#
_entry.id   f2476ccaead4ea6e983d143e8cdb11a3
#
_cell.length_a   1.000
_cell.length_b   1.000
_cell.length_c   1.000
_cell.angle_alpha   90.00
_cell.angle_beta   90.00
_cell.angle_gamma   90.00
#
_symmetry.space_group_name_H-M   'P 1'
#
loop_
_entity.id
_entity.type
_entity.pdbx_description
1 polymer ?
#
loop_
_entity_poly.entity_id
_entity_poly.type
_entity_poly.pdbx_seq_one_letter_code
_entity_poly.pdbx_strand_id
1 'polypeptide(L)'
;METASTRRQIRLRREYLYRKSLQGRERQTYEHKRLVREALASGKKLPTELRATFDKLNHEITLEDDKTSTQRTHIDDEYGDAGLFDPRVCVTTCRDPSSRLKQFAKEMKLLIPNSMRMNRGNTRVDDLISTCRESEFTDVVVVQETRGEPDGLVICHLPLGPTAFFTLSNAVMRHDIEGGAAPMSEAYPHLILDGFQSELGKRVSNVLKCLFPIPKPDTRRLITFSNRDDFISFRHHMYSKTGNTQNKDHVTLHEVGPRFEMRLYQLRLGTLDQKSAETEYVLRPYQNTAIKRQIL
;
A
#
# COMPACT_ATOMS: atom_id res chain seq x y z
N MET A 1 31.35 10.77 -5.07
CA MET A 1 30.27 11.69 -5.47
C MET A 1 28.87 11.13 -5.18
N GLU A 2 28.64 9.82 -5.24
CA GLU A 2 27.34 9.19 -4.93
C GLU A 2 26.83 9.44 -3.51
N THR A 3 27.70 9.47 -2.50
CA THR A 3 27.30 9.68 -1.09
C THR A 3 26.71 11.05 -0.80
N ALA A 4 27.16 12.12 -1.49
CA ALA A 4 26.63 13.47 -1.31
C ALA A 4 25.24 13.64 -1.92
N SER A 5 25.00 13.01 -3.10
CA SER A 5 23.70 12.98 -3.76
C SER A 5 22.66 12.22 -2.93
N THR A 6 23.04 11.06 -2.39
CA THR A 6 22.17 10.23 -1.54
C THR A 6 21.77 10.97 -0.26
N ARG A 7 22.72 11.60 0.42
CA ARG A 7 22.43 12.40 1.63
C ARG A 7 21.49 13.57 1.34
N ARG A 8 21.65 14.23 0.18
CA ARG A 8 20.76 15.31 -0.26
C ARG A 8 19.34 14.79 -0.49
N GLN A 9 19.17 13.66 -1.14
CA GLN A 9 17.86 13.05 -1.41
C GLN A 9 17.15 12.63 -0.13
N ILE A 10 17.86 11.99 0.80
CA ILE A 10 17.32 11.61 2.11
C ILE A 10 16.87 12.86 2.89
N ARG A 11 17.68 13.92 2.84
CA ARG A 11 17.31 15.20 3.49
C ARG A 11 16.07 15.81 2.87
N LEU A 12 15.99 15.91 1.54
CA LEU A 12 14.82 16.45 0.82
C LEU A 12 13.56 15.65 1.12
N ARG A 13 13.67 14.30 1.17
CA ARG A 13 12.57 13.44 1.53
C ARG A 13 12.10 13.70 2.97
N ARG A 14 13.00 13.73 3.94
CA ARG A 14 12.67 14.06 5.34
C ARG A 14 12.03 15.45 5.46
N GLU A 15 12.54 16.42 4.74
CA GLU A 15 11.98 17.78 4.70
C GLU A 15 10.57 17.82 4.11
N TYR A 16 10.33 17.07 3.03
CA TYR A 16 9.01 16.94 2.44
C TYR A 16 8.02 16.30 3.41
N LEU A 17 8.36 15.15 4.00
CA LEU A 17 7.51 14.47 4.97
C LEU A 17 7.22 15.36 6.19
N TYR A 18 8.25 16.03 6.69
CA TYR A 18 8.09 16.97 7.80
C TYR A 18 7.14 18.12 7.45
N ARG A 19 7.28 18.75 6.28
CA ARG A 19 6.37 19.81 5.83
C ARG A 19 4.94 19.30 5.67
N LYS A 20 4.79 18.09 5.13
CA LYS A 20 3.49 17.47 4.94
C LYS A 20 2.80 17.15 6.26
N SER A 21 3.52 16.64 7.23
CA SER A 21 3.02 16.39 8.59
C SER A 21 2.65 17.66 9.35
N LEU A 22 3.15 18.81 8.88
CA LEU A 22 2.95 20.11 9.52
C LEU A 22 1.77 20.94 8.94
N GLN A 23 1.09 20.47 7.91
CA GLN A 23 0.01 21.23 7.26
C GLN A 23 -1.29 21.24 8.07
N GLY A 24 -1.79 22.47 8.38
CA GLY A 24 -3.16 22.74 8.77
C GLY A 24 -3.51 22.68 10.26
N ARG A 25 -4.83 22.79 10.54
CA ARG A 25 -5.42 22.74 11.89
C ARG A 25 -5.23 21.40 12.59
N GLU A 26 -5.11 20.32 11.82
CA GLU A 26 -4.87 18.96 12.32
C GLU A 26 -3.55 18.83 13.07
N ARG A 27 -2.54 19.61 12.67
CA ARG A 27 -1.27 19.69 13.40
C ARG A 27 -1.46 20.20 14.82
N GLN A 28 -2.21 21.28 15.00
CA GLN A 28 -2.43 21.85 16.33
C GLN A 28 -3.16 20.86 17.22
N THR A 29 -4.20 20.19 16.68
CA THR A 29 -4.92 19.15 17.42
C THR A 29 -4.02 17.97 17.74
N TYR A 30 -3.14 17.54 16.83
CA TYR A 30 -2.18 16.47 17.07
C TYR A 30 -1.16 16.85 18.15
N GLU A 31 -0.58 18.05 18.08
CA GLU A 31 0.36 18.55 19.11
C GLU A 31 -0.32 18.63 20.49
N HIS A 32 -1.57 19.12 20.54
CA HIS A 32 -2.35 19.16 21.77
C HIS A 32 -2.63 17.76 22.32
N LYS A 33 -3.03 16.81 21.48
CA LYS A 33 -3.25 15.40 21.87
C LYS A 33 -1.95 14.74 22.36
N ARG A 34 -0.81 15.03 21.71
CA ARG A 34 0.49 14.54 22.14
C ARG A 34 0.85 15.06 23.53
N LEU A 35 0.69 16.36 23.78
CA LEU A 35 0.97 16.97 25.08
C LEU A 35 0.08 16.40 26.18
N VAL A 36 -1.20 16.14 25.88
CA VAL A 36 -2.13 15.49 26.83
C VAL A 36 -1.66 14.07 27.16
N ARG A 37 -1.28 13.27 26.15
CA ARG A 37 -0.75 11.90 26.36
C ARG A 37 0.55 11.91 27.19
N GLU A 38 1.49 12.79 26.88
CA GLU A 38 2.75 12.93 27.62
C GLU A 38 2.51 13.35 29.06
N ALA A 39 1.56 14.26 29.31
CA ALA A 39 1.20 14.69 30.65
C ALA A 39 0.54 13.56 31.45
N LEU A 40 -0.37 12.80 30.84
CA LEU A 40 -1.02 11.63 31.46
C LEU A 40 0.01 10.54 31.78
N ALA A 41 0.90 10.22 30.82
CA ALA A 41 1.94 9.20 31.02
C ALA A 41 2.99 9.59 32.07
N SER A 42 3.35 10.86 32.16
CA SER A 42 4.35 11.36 33.10
C SER A 42 3.79 11.84 34.43
N GLY A 43 2.46 11.85 34.61
CA GLY A 43 1.79 12.39 35.81
C GLY A 43 2.01 13.89 36.03
N LYS A 44 2.43 14.63 34.99
CA LYS A 44 2.68 16.07 35.07
C LYS A 44 1.40 16.87 34.91
N LYS A 45 1.36 18.08 35.52
CA LYS A 45 0.23 18.98 35.37
C LYS A 45 0.08 19.43 33.91
N LEU A 46 -1.13 19.38 33.40
CA LEU A 46 -1.48 19.88 32.07
C LEU A 46 -1.23 21.38 31.92
N PRO A 47 -0.74 21.83 30.74
CA PRO A 47 -0.67 23.25 30.40
C PRO A 47 -2.04 23.93 30.57
N THR A 48 -2.03 25.17 31.05
CA THR A 48 -3.26 25.90 31.38
C THR A 48 -4.19 26.08 30.18
N GLU A 49 -3.60 26.22 28.98
CA GLU A 49 -4.31 26.41 27.73
C GLU A 49 -5.13 25.15 27.30
N LEU A 50 -4.63 23.97 27.67
CA LEU A 50 -5.27 22.70 27.29
C LEU A 50 -6.32 22.21 28.29
N ARG A 51 -6.40 22.82 29.47
CA ARG A 51 -7.36 22.42 30.53
C ARG A 51 -8.82 22.58 30.09
N ALA A 52 -9.14 23.64 29.36
CA ALA A 52 -10.50 23.89 28.87
C ALA A 52 -10.95 22.92 27.78
N THR A 53 -10.00 22.35 27.04
CA THR A 53 -10.27 21.42 25.92
C THR A 53 -9.96 19.97 26.28
N PHE A 54 -9.48 19.73 27.50
CA PHE A 54 -8.99 18.42 27.96
C PHE A 54 -10.02 17.30 27.79
N ASP A 55 -11.26 17.53 28.21
CA ASP A 55 -12.30 16.49 28.17
C ASP A 55 -12.60 16.06 26.73
N LYS A 56 -12.65 17.03 25.80
CA LYS A 56 -12.85 16.72 24.37
C LYS A 56 -11.66 15.97 23.79
N LEU A 57 -10.44 16.43 24.06
CA LEU A 57 -9.22 15.80 23.56
C LEU A 57 -9.01 14.40 24.16
N ASN A 58 -9.32 14.23 25.45
CA ASN A 58 -9.22 12.94 26.12
C ASN A 58 -10.24 11.93 25.56
N HIS A 59 -11.47 12.38 25.32
CA HIS A 59 -12.49 11.56 24.70
C HIS A 59 -12.11 11.15 23.27
N GLU A 60 -11.56 12.07 22.48
CA GLU A 60 -11.04 11.78 21.14
C GLU A 60 -9.84 10.83 21.17
N ILE A 61 -8.92 10.98 22.14
CA ILE A 61 -7.77 10.07 22.31
C ILE A 61 -8.22 8.65 22.64
N THR A 62 -9.26 8.48 23.46
CA THR A 62 -9.77 7.15 23.82
C THR A 62 -10.57 6.49 22.70
N LEU A 63 -11.14 7.26 21.77
CA LEU A 63 -11.85 6.77 20.59
C LEU A 63 -10.94 6.59 19.37
N GLU A 64 -9.69 7.04 19.45
CA GLU A 64 -8.74 6.86 18.36
C GLU A 64 -8.40 5.39 18.19
N ASP A 65 -8.59 4.88 16.96
CA ASP A 65 -8.14 3.55 16.54
C ASP A 65 -6.64 3.35 16.77
N ASP A 66 -6.20 2.09 16.85
CA ASP A 66 -4.79 1.69 16.96
C ASP A 66 -3.82 2.39 15.99
N LYS A 67 -4.35 2.92 14.87
CA LYS A 67 -3.58 3.72 13.90
C LYS A 67 -2.97 4.99 14.48
N THR A 68 -3.61 5.58 15.48
CA THR A 68 -3.16 6.84 16.11
C THR A 68 -2.39 6.59 17.40
N SER A 69 -2.48 5.40 17.98
CA SER A 69 -1.74 4.98 19.17
C SER A 69 -0.26 4.72 18.88
N THR A 70 0.09 4.34 17.65
CA THR A 70 1.47 4.17 17.22
C THR A 70 2.09 5.52 16.89
N GLN A 71 3.27 5.82 17.47
CA GLN A 71 4.04 7.00 17.07
C GLN A 71 4.29 6.94 15.56
N ARG A 72 3.73 7.92 14.81
CA ARG A 72 4.01 8.05 13.39
C ARG A 72 5.50 8.37 13.23
N THR A 73 6.25 7.42 12.69
CA THR A 73 7.61 7.66 12.24
C THR A 73 7.56 8.46 10.94
N HIS A 74 8.63 9.17 10.58
CA HIS A 74 8.71 9.89 9.29
C HIS A 74 8.49 8.97 8.08
N ILE A 75 8.63 7.68 8.27
CA ILE A 75 8.37 6.64 7.25
C ILE A 75 6.88 6.44 7.04
N ASP A 76 6.07 6.50 8.10
CA ASP A 76 4.62 6.35 8.03
C ASP A 76 3.90 7.58 7.48
N ASP A 77 4.52 8.76 7.59
CA ASP A 77 3.97 10.03 7.10
C ASP A 77 3.94 10.13 5.55
N GLU A 78 4.58 9.21 4.84
CA GLU A 78 4.52 9.14 3.36
C GLU A 78 3.09 8.99 2.86
N TYR A 79 2.28 8.30 3.61
CA TYR A 79 0.87 8.05 3.34
C TYR A 79 -0.07 8.93 4.18
N GLY A 80 0.43 10.07 4.67
CA GLY A 80 -0.34 10.98 5.52
C GLY A 80 -1.64 11.48 4.90
N ASP A 81 -1.70 11.61 3.56
CA ASP A 81 -2.89 12.01 2.81
C ASP A 81 -3.72 10.81 2.32
N ALA A 82 -3.31 9.58 2.65
CA ALA A 82 -4.07 8.40 2.26
C ALA A 82 -5.46 8.42 2.91
N GLY A 83 -6.49 8.33 2.07
CA GLY A 83 -7.88 8.40 2.49
C GLY A 83 -8.50 9.80 2.45
N LEU A 84 -7.71 10.88 2.26
CA LEU A 84 -8.25 12.21 1.96
C LEU A 84 -8.61 12.35 0.48
N PHE A 85 -7.78 11.77 -0.38
CA PHE A 85 -7.99 11.74 -1.82
C PHE A 85 -7.96 10.29 -2.30
N ASP A 86 -8.76 10.02 -3.32
CA ASP A 86 -8.73 8.72 -3.97
C ASP A 86 -7.39 8.53 -4.72
N PRO A 87 -6.73 7.37 -4.58
CA PRO A 87 -5.48 7.11 -5.26
C PRO A 87 -5.67 7.09 -6.78
N ARG A 88 -4.71 7.65 -7.50
CA ARG A 88 -4.61 7.61 -8.97
C ARG A 88 -3.39 6.78 -9.34
N VAL A 89 -3.62 5.58 -9.85
CA VAL A 89 -2.55 4.61 -10.08
C VAL A 89 -2.24 4.49 -11.57
N CYS A 90 -0.95 4.62 -11.93
CA CYS A 90 -0.47 4.35 -13.27
C CYS A 90 0.02 2.90 -13.36
N VAL A 91 -0.60 2.08 -14.20
CA VAL A 91 -0.18 0.69 -14.44
C VAL A 91 0.59 0.60 -15.75
N THR A 92 1.81 0.10 -15.70
CA THR A 92 2.68 -0.07 -16.88
C THR A 92 3.40 -1.42 -16.86
N THR A 93 4.02 -1.78 -17.97
CA THR A 93 4.74 -3.05 -18.13
C THR A 93 6.26 -2.83 -18.26
N CYS A 94 7.05 -3.91 -18.29
CA CYS A 94 8.42 -3.85 -18.76
C CYS A 94 8.49 -3.43 -20.24
N ARG A 95 9.72 -3.25 -20.78
CA ARG A 95 9.92 -3.03 -22.22
C ARG A 95 9.55 -4.30 -22.98
N ASP A 96 9.02 -4.14 -24.20
CA ASP A 96 8.64 -5.24 -25.11
C ASP A 96 7.84 -6.37 -24.44
N PRO A 97 6.69 -6.03 -23.83
CA PRO A 97 5.91 -7.02 -23.10
C PRO A 97 5.25 -8.05 -24.03
N SER A 98 5.22 -9.30 -23.58
CA SER A 98 4.49 -10.38 -24.24
C SER A 98 2.99 -10.11 -24.28
N SER A 99 2.26 -10.88 -25.09
CA SER A 99 0.79 -10.80 -25.14
C SER A 99 0.17 -11.15 -23.77
N ARG A 100 0.74 -12.11 -23.06
CA ARG A 100 0.28 -12.55 -21.74
C ARG A 100 0.50 -11.46 -20.68
N LEU A 101 1.66 -10.79 -20.67
CA LEU A 101 1.89 -9.67 -19.77
C LEU A 101 0.96 -8.49 -20.07
N LYS A 102 0.70 -8.21 -21.36
CA LYS A 102 -0.27 -7.17 -21.76
C LYS A 102 -1.68 -7.46 -21.24
N GLN A 103 -2.10 -8.72 -21.25
CA GLN A 103 -3.38 -9.16 -20.68
C GLN A 103 -3.39 -9.00 -19.17
N PHE A 104 -2.34 -9.45 -18.48
CA PHE A 104 -2.21 -9.30 -17.03
C PHE A 104 -2.24 -7.83 -16.61
N ALA A 105 -1.55 -6.95 -17.33
CA ALA A 105 -1.59 -5.51 -17.08
C ALA A 105 -3.00 -4.89 -17.29
N LYS A 106 -3.79 -5.42 -18.24
CA LYS A 106 -5.20 -5.03 -18.40
C LYS A 106 -6.04 -5.46 -17.21
N GLU A 107 -5.83 -6.69 -16.71
CA GLU A 107 -6.53 -7.17 -15.53
C GLU A 107 -6.14 -6.39 -14.27
N MET A 108 -4.87 -6.06 -14.11
CA MET A 108 -4.39 -5.18 -13.02
C MET A 108 -5.02 -3.78 -13.09
N LYS A 109 -5.19 -3.22 -14.31
CA LYS A 109 -5.90 -1.95 -14.48
C LYS A 109 -7.36 -2.05 -14.05
N LEU A 110 -8.04 -3.15 -14.34
CA LEU A 110 -9.43 -3.35 -13.92
C LEU A 110 -9.54 -3.65 -12.42
N LEU A 111 -8.51 -4.26 -11.85
CA LEU A 111 -8.43 -4.60 -10.43
C LEU A 111 -8.33 -3.35 -9.55
N ILE A 112 -7.47 -2.42 -9.91
CA ILE A 112 -7.20 -1.20 -9.13
C ILE A 112 -8.15 -0.10 -9.63
N PRO A 113 -9.09 0.39 -8.80
CA PRO A 113 -9.94 1.52 -9.16
C PRO A 113 -9.11 2.77 -9.46
N ASN A 114 -9.66 3.66 -10.28
CA ASN A 114 -9.00 4.92 -10.68
C ASN A 114 -7.61 4.74 -11.29
N SER A 115 -7.35 3.57 -11.89
CA SER A 115 -6.06 3.29 -12.52
C SER A 115 -6.08 3.57 -14.02
N MET A 116 -4.95 4.04 -14.51
CA MET A 116 -4.70 4.27 -15.93
C MET A 116 -3.59 3.34 -16.41
N ARG A 117 -3.82 2.64 -17.51
CA ARG A 117 -2.78 1.85 -18.14
C ARG A 117 -1.99 2.69 -19.14
N MET A 118 -0.68 2.75 -18.95
CA MET A 118 0.25 3.39 -19.86
C MET A 118 1.08 2.34 -20.60
N ASN A 119 1.16 2.44 -21.91
CA ASN A 119 2.09 1.62 -22.67
C ASN A 119 3.48 2.20 -22.54
N ARG A 120 4.42 1.41 -22.03
CA ARG A 120 5.76 1.90 -21.77
C ARG A 120 6.56 2.17 -23.03
N GLY A 121 6.47 1.30 -24.04
CA GLY A 121 7.32 1.40 -25.23
C GLY A 121 8.79 1.49 -24.86
N ASN A 122 9.53 2.40 -25.49
CA ASN A 122 10.95 2.66 -25.23
C ASN A 122 11.23 3.73 -24.16
N THR A 123 10.17 4.25 -23.49
CA THR A 123 10.32 5.30 -22.47
C THR A 123 11.22 4.84 -21.34
N ARG A 124 12.15 5.67 -20.91
CA ARG A 124 13.03 5.42 -19.77
C ARG A 124 12.21 5.49 -18.47
N VAL A 125 12.71 4.83 -17.43
CA VAL A 125 12.03 4.83 -16.13
C VAL A 125 11.98 6.24 -15.54
N ASP A 126 13.07 6.98 -15.68
CA ASP A 126 13.21 8.34 -15.16
C ASP A 126 12.16 9.28 -15.78
N ASP A 127 11.99 9.21 -17.11
CA ASP A 127 11.00 10.00 -17.85
C ASP A 127 9.56 9.57 -17.48
N LEU A 128 9.33 8.27 -17.34
CA LEU A 128 8.04 7.74 -16.91
C LEU A 128 7.63 8.30 -15.53
N ILE A 129 8.54 8.23 -14.56
CA ILE A 129 8.28 8.72 -13.20
C ILE A 129 8.06 10.24 -13.20
N SER A 130 8.83 10.99 -13.98
CA SER A 130 8.65 12.44 -14.13
C SER A 130 7.28 12.78 -14.71
N THR A 131 6.87 12.11 -15.77
CA THR A 131 5.54 12.29 -16.38
C THR A 131 4.41 11.92 -15.42
N CYS A 132 4.58 10.84 -14.65
CA CYS A 132 3.60 10.45 -13.64
C CYS A 132 3.49 11.48 -12.50
N ARG A 133 4.60 12.10 -12.08
CA ARG A 133 4.57 13.19 -11.08
C ARG A 133 3.86 14.44 -11.63
N GLU A 134 4.14 14.83 -12.86
CA GLU A 134 3.50 15.98 -13.52
C GLU A 134 1.99 15.76 -13.71
N SER A 135 1.59 14.51 -13.93
CA SER A 135 0.18 14.12 -14.11
C SER A 135 -0.53 13.83 -12.78
N GLU A 136 0.10 14.11 -11.64
CA GLU A 136 -0.46 13.92 -10.28
C GLU A 136 -0.91 12.48 -9.99
N PHE A 137 -0.20 11.48 -10.50
CA PHE A 137 -0.41 10.11 -10.07
C PHE A 137 0.15 9.92 -8.66
N THR A 138 -0.57 9.15 -7.83
CA THR A 138 -0.15 8.81 -6.48
C THR A 138 0.79 7.62 -6.46
N ASP A 139 0.59 6.68 -7.37
CA ASP A 139 1.35 5.44 -7.42
C ASP A 139 1.62 4.98 -8.84
N VAL A 140 2.75 4.32 -9.03
CA VAL A 140 3.11 3.67 -10.29
C VAL A 140 3.31 2.18 -10.04
N VAL A 141 2.56 1.35 -10.75
CA VAL A 141 2.66 -0.10 -10.72
C VAL A 141 3.30 -0.60 -12.00
N VAL A 142 4.47 -1.22 -11.87
CA VAL A 142 5.20 -1.80 -13.00
C VAL A 142 5.14 -3.31 -12.93
N VAL A 143 4.58 -3.94 -13.96
CA VAL A 143 4.55 -5.39 -14.07
C VAL A 143 5.70 -5.87 -14.94
N GLN A 144 6.40 -6.88 -14.46
CA GLN A 144 7.55 -7.49 -15.13
C GLN A 144 7.27 -8.94 -15.49
N GLU A 145 8.02 -9.45 -16.45
CA GLU A 145 7.93 -10.83 -16.88
C GLU A 145 9.30 -11.46 -17.07
N THR A 146 9.36 -12.74 -16.89
CA THR A 146 10.49 -13.59 -17.25
C THR A 146 9.96 -14.73 -18.13
N ARG A 147 10.55 -14.89 -19.31
CA ARG A 147 10.16 -15.94 -20.29
C ARG A 147 8.67 -15.93 -20.68
N GLY A 148 8.06 -14.74 -20.72
CA GLY A 148 6.65 -14.60 -21.13
C GLY A 148 5.62 -14.79 -20.01
N GLU A 149 6.05 -15.11 -18.79
CA GLU A 149 5.18 -15.24 -17.62
C GLU A 149 5.36 -14.04 -16.67
N PRO A 150 4.27 -13.49 -16.09
CA PRO A 150 4.37 -12.45 -15.08
C PRO A 150 5.16 -12.94 -13.86
N ASP A 151 6.30 -12.32 -13.59
CA ASP A 151 7.24 -12.73 -12.55
C ASP A 151 7.51 -11.63 -11.52
N GLY A 152 7.26 -10.38 -11.84
CA GLY A 152 7.55 -9.29 -10.94
C GLY A 152 6.49 -8.20 -10.91
N LEU A 153 6.30 -7.64 -9.71
CA LEU A 153 5.44 -6.49 -9.46
C LEU A 153 6.21 -5.45 -8.67
N VAL A 154 6.28 -4.25 -9.20
CA VAL A 154 6.91 -3.11 -8.52
C VAL A 154 5.87 -2.06 -8.26
N ILE A 155 5.76 -1.62 -7.01
CA ILE A 155 4.84 -0.58 -6.56
C ILE A 155 5.67 0.59 -6.08
N CYS A 156 5.56 1.72 -6.74
CA CYS A 156 6.28 2.94 -6.43
C CYS A 156 5.31 4.05 -6.06
N HIS A 157 5.37 4.50 -4.82
CA HIS A 157 4.58 5.64 -4.36
C HIS A 157 5.24 6.96 -4.77
N LEU A 158 4.46 7.95 -5.17
CA LEU A 158 4.91 9.27 -5.58
C LEU A 158 4.53 10.32 -4.52
N PRO A 159 5.25 11.41 -4.39
CA PRO A 159 6.34 11.86 -5.28
C PRO A 159 7.74 11.31 -4.95
N LEU A 160 8.00 10.83 -3.72
CA LEU A 160 9.35 10.53 -3.23
C LEU A 160 9.54 9.10 -2.71
N GLY A 161 8.64 8.21 -3.00
CA GLY A 161 8.67 6.80 -2.55
C GLY A 161 7.77 6.54 -1.35
N PRO A 162 7.73 5.34 -0.83
CA PRO A 162 8.66 4.22 -1.04
C PRO A 162 8.41 3.43 -2.33
N THR A 163 9.36 2.54 -2.66
CA THR A 163 9.20 1.57 -3.74
C THR A 163 9.33 0.15 -3.20
N ALA A 164 8.29 -0.65 -3.36
CA ALA A 164 8.25 -2.05 -2.97
C ALA A 164 8.38 -2.95 -4.21
N PHE A 165 9.23 -3.97 -4.12
CA PHE A 165 9.50 -4.92 -5.17
C PHE A 165 9.06 -6.31 -4.74
N PHE A 166 8.17 -6.90 -5.52
CA PHE A 166 7.65 -8.25 -5.27
C PHE A 166 7.99 -9.19 -6.42
N THR A 167 8.32 -10.42 -6.10
CA THR A 167 8.33 -11.52 -7.06
C THR A 167 6.92 -12.09 -7.13
N LEU A 168 6.43 -12.37 -8.34
CA LEU A 168 5.15 -13.02 -8.56
C LEU A 168 5.34 -14.51 -8.84
N SER A 169 4.40 -15.32 -8.39
CA SER A 169 4.31 -16.75 -8.69
C SER A 169 2.84 -17.17 -8.81
N ASN A 170 2.61 -18.30 -9.47
CA ASN A 170 1.28 -18.89 -9.62
C ASN A 170 0.22 -17.92 -10.16
N ALA A 171 0.60 -17.07 -11.13
CA ALA A 171 -0.31 -16.11 -11.71
C ALA A 171 -1.33 -16.80 -12.64
N VAL A 172 -2.61 -16.79 -12.22
CA VAL A 172 -3.74 -17.29 -13.00
C VAL A 172 -4.61 -16.10 -13.39
N MET A 173 -4.85 -15.96 -14.69
CA MET A 173 -5.69 -14.90 -15.22
C MET A 173 -7.17 -15.25 -15.10
N ARG A 174 -8.02 -14.26 -15.22
CA ARG A 174 -9.47 -14.45 -15.12
C ARG A 174 -10.00 -15.46 -16.14
N HIS A 175 -9.43 -15.48 -17.35
CA HIS A 175 -9.85 -16.41 -18.42
C HIS A 175 -9.40 -17.86 -18.18
N ASP A 176 -8.37 -18.03 -17.34
CA ASP A 176 -7.80 -19.35 -17.04
C ASP A 176 -8.43 -19.98 -15.77
N ILE A 177 -9.42 -19.32 -15.16
CA ILE A 177 -10.09 -19.84 -13.97
C ILE A 177 -11.11 -20.93 -14.38
N GLU A 178 -10.94 -22.12 -13.82
CA GLU A 178 -11.85 -23.24 -13.99
C GLU A 178 -13.26 -22.90 -13.48
N GLY A 179 -14.27 -23.15 -14.29
CA GLY A 179 -15.67 -22.84 -13.94
C GLY A 179 -16.15 -21.43 -14.34
N GLY A 180 -15.26 -20.62 -14.93
CA GLY A 180 -15.56 -19.27 -15.39
C GLY A 180 -15.47 -18.21 -14.26
N ALA A 181 -14.87 -17.08 -14.59
CA ALA A 181 -14.77 -15.98 -13.65
C ALA A 181 -16.11 -15.26 -13.46
N ALA A 182 -16.44 -14.90 -12.23
CA ALA A 182 -17.58 -14.06 -11.93
C ALA A 182 -17.45 -12.67 -12.60
N PRO A 183 -18.56 -11.97 -12.89
CA PRO A 183 -18.50 -10.63 -13.47
C PRO A 183 -17.77 -9.68 -12.54
N MET A 184 -16.94 -8.81 -13.11
CA MET A 184 -16.16 -7.85 -12.36
C MET A 184 -16.98 -6.58 -12.08
N SER A 185 -17.03 -6.16 -10.83
CA SER A 185 -17.65 -4.90 -10.43
C SER A 185 -16.62 -3.77 -10.45
N GLU A 186 -17.02 -2.57 -10.86
CA GLU A 186 -16.19 -1.35 -10.75
C GLU A 186 -16.22 -0.73 -9.35
N ALA A 187 -17.05 -1.26 -8.44
CA ALA A 187 -17.16 -0.75 -7.08
C ALA A 187 -15.82 -0.86 -6.34
N TYR A 188 -15.56 0.07 -5.42
CA TYR A 188 -14.36 0.07 -4.60
C TYR A 188 -14.34 -1.17 -3.68
N PRO A 189 -13.24 -1.92 -3.64
CA PRO A 189 -13.20 -3.18 -2.92
C PRO A 189 -13.01 -2.99 -1.42
N HIS A 190 -13.61 -3.86 -0.61
CA HIS A 190 -13.17 -4.06 0.76
C HIS A 190 -11.84 -4.83 0.75
N LEU A 191 -10.91 -4.44 1.61
CA LEU A 191 -9.61 -5.08 1.73
C LEU A 191 -9.56 -5.92 3.01
N ILE A 192 -9.11 -7.17 2.86
CA ILE A 192 -8.72 -8.04 3.96
C ILE A 192 -7.21 -8.19 3.90
N LEU A 193 -6.53 -7.77 4.96
CA LEU A 193 -5.09 -7.86 5.15
C LEU A 193 -4.86 -8.78 6.34
N ASP A 194 -4.45 -10.01 6.06
CA ASP A 194 -4.27 -11.06 7.06
C ASP A 194 -2.81 -11.49 7.16
N GLY A 195 -2.34 -11.75 8.38
CA GLY A 195 -1.01 -12.28 8.64
C GLY A 195 0.15 -11.26 8.65
N PHE A 196 -0.11 -9.96 8.59
CA PHE A 196 0.92 -8.90 8.61
C PHE A 196 1.21 -8.42 10.04
N GLN A 197 1.91 -9.22 10.83
CA GLN A 197 2.14 -8.94 12.26
C GLN A 197 3.43 -8.15 12.53
N SER A 198 4.47 -8.34 11.72
CA SER A 198 5.76 -7.67 11.89
C SER A 198 5.69 -6.20 11.51
N GLU A 199 6.68 -5.40 11.91
CA GLU A 199 6.78 -4.00 11.48
C GLU A 199 6.94 -3.87 9.97
N LEU A 200 7.73 -4.75 9.35
CA LEU A 200 7.85 -4.82 7.90
C LEU A 200 6.54 -5.24 7.25
N GLY A 201 5.82 -6.21 7.86
CA GLY A 201 4.51 -6.63 7.41
C GLY A 201 3.48 -5.49 7.45
N LYS A 202 3.42 -4.73 8.53
CA LYS A 202 2.59 -3.52 8.64
C LYS A 202 2.95 -2.49 7.58
N ARG A 203 4.24 -2.32 7.30
CA ARG A 203 4.75 -1.43 6.27
C ARG A 203 4.27 -1.85 4.87
N VAL A 204 4.41 -3.12 4.53
CA VAL A 204 3.93 -3.71 3.26
C VAL A 204 2.41 -3.62 3.17
N SER A 205 1.70 -3.92 4.25
CA SER A 205 0.25 -3.77 4.35
C SER A 205 -0.20 -2.35 4.01
N ASN A 206 0.51 -1.32 4.51
CA ASN A 206 0.23 0.08 4.19
C ASN A 206 0.46 0.38 2.71
N VAL A 207 1.55 -0.11 2.11
CA VAL A 207 1.82 0.04 0.67
C VAL A 207 0.68 -0.55 -0.17
N LEU A 208 0.24 -1.77 0.16
CA LEU A 208 -0.84 -2.45 -0.56
C LEU A 208 -2.20 -1.78 -0.35
N LYS A 209 -2.49 -1.35 0.88
CA LYS A 209 -3.74 -0.70 1.25
C LYS A 209 -3.93 0.63 0.52
N CYS A 210 -2.88 1.43 0.42
CA CYS A 210 -2.95 2.78 -0.14
C CYS A 210 -3.12 2.81 -1.67
N LEU A 211 -3.01 1.66 -2.35
CA LEU A 211 -3.37 1.53 -3.77
C LEU A 211 -4.88 1.59 -4.03
N PHE A 212 -5.70 1.39 -3.00
CA PHE A 212 -7.14 1.28 -3.14
C PHE A 212 -7.85 2.41 -2.40
N PRO A 213 -8.90 2.98 -3.02
CA PRO A 213 -9.74 3.97 -2.37
C PRO A 213 -10.60 3.35 -1.27
N ILE A 214 -11.14 4.19 -0.40
CA ILE A 214 -12.01 3.77 0.69
C ILE A 214 -13.33 3.24 0.11
N PRO A 215 -13.73 1.99 0.42
CA PRO A 215 -14.94 1.39 -0.11
C PRO A 215 -16.21 2.00 0.53
N LYS A 216 -17.31 1.98 -0.22
CA LYS A 216 -18.63 2.23 0.33
C LYS A 216 -19.13 1.00 1.11
N PRO A 217 -19.94 1.16 2.16
CA PRO A 217 -20.40 0.04 2.98
C PRO A 217 -21.19 -1.02 2.22
N ASP A 218 -21.89 -0.64 1.14
CA ASP A 218 -22.73 -1.53 0.33
C ASP A 218 -21.96 -2.34 -0.72
N THR A 219 -20.64 -2.14 -0.81
CA THR A 219 -19.81 -2.83 -1.79
C THR A 219 -19.74 -4.31 -1.51
N ARG A 220 -19.95 -5.13 -2.56
CA ARG A 220 -19.83 -6.61 -2.49
C ARG A 220 -18.51 -7.15 -3.02
N ARG A 221 -17.61 -6.27 -3.41
CA ARG A 221 -16.30 -6.60 -3.94
C ARG A 221 -15.29 -6.73 -2.82
N LEU A 222 -14.50 -7.81 -2.84
CA LEU A 222 -13.56 -8.16 -1.79
C LEU A 222 -12.20 -8.51 -2.38
N ILE A 223 -11.15 -7.91 -1.86
CA ILE A 223 -9.77 -8.24 -2.18
C ILE A 223 -9.09 -8.70 -0.90
N THR A 224 -8.46 -9.86 -0.97
CA THR A 224 -7.76 -10.46 0.17
C THR A 224 -6.27 -10.56 -0.13
N PHE A 225 -5.46 -10.08 0.78
CA PHE A 225 -4.03 -10.30 0.86
C PHE A 225 -3.77 -11.09 2.13
N SER A 226 -3.45 -12.37 2.00
CA SER A 226 -3.15 -13.25 3.13
C SER A 226 -1.68 -13.64 3.09
N ASN A 227 -0.94 -13.26 4.11
CA ASN A 227 0.46 -13.61 4.27
C ASN A 227 0.57 -14.93 5.03
N ARG A 228 1.22 -15.93 4.41
CA ARG A 228 1.60 -17.20 5.03
C ARG A 228 3.05 -17.50 4.66
N ASP A 229 3.90 -17.63 5.66
CA ASP A 229 5.32 -17.94 5.47
C ASP A 229 6.04 -16.99 4.48
N ASP A 230 5.77 -15.69 4.60
CA ASP A 230 6.29 -14.61 3.74
C ASP A 230 5.83 -14.65 2.28
N PHE A 231 4.86 -15.50 1.95
CA PHE A 231 4.15 -15.49 0.68
C PHE A 231 2.78 -14.85 0.86
N ILE A 232 2.55 -13.77 0.13
CA ILE A 232 1.29 -13.02 0.16
C ILE A 232 0.40 -13.55 -0.95
N SER A 233 -0.64 -14.27 -0.59
CA SER A 233 -1.65 -14.75 -1.53
C SER A 233 -2.63 -13.64 -1.84
N PHE A 234 -2.72 -13.27 -3.11
CA PHE A 234 -3.71 -12.34 -3.61
C PHE A 234 -4.93 -13.08 -4.14
N ARG A 235 -6.13 -12.69 -3.67
CA ARG A 235 -7.40 -13.26 -4.13
C ARG A 235 -8.44 -12.15 -4.28
N HIS A 236 -9.25 -12.25 -5.34
CA HIS A 236 -10.30 -11.30 -5.66
C HIS A 236 -11.64 -12.01 -5.77
N HIS A 237 -12.58 -11.63 -4.92
CA HIS A 237 -13.90 -12.26 -4.84
C HIS A 237 -15.02 -11.22 -4.89
N MET A 238 -16.19 -11.69 -5.30
CA MET A 238 -17.46 -11.06 -5.02
C MET A 238 -18.18 -11.89 -3.98
N TYR A 239 -18.81 -11.26 -2.99
CA TYR A 239 -19.62 -11.99 -2.03
C TYR A 239 -21.12 -11.73 -2.23
N SER A 240 -21.92 -12.74 -2.01
CA SER A 240 -23.36 -12.65 -1.94
C SER A 240 -23.83 -13.08 -0.55
N LYS A 241 -24.77 -12.32 0.01
CA LYS A 241 -25.43 -12.68 1.27
C LYS A 241 -26.76 -13.32 0.92
N THR A 242 -26.95 -14.56 1.29
CA THR A 242 -28.23 -15.27 1.19
C THR A 242 -28.75 -15.44 2.62
N GLY A 243 -29.67 -14.59 3.07
CA GLY A 243 -30.18 -14.64 4.42
C GLY A 243 -31.71 -14.48 4.42
N ASN A 244 -32.41 -15.45 4.99
CA ASN A 244 -33.70 -15.27 5.59
C ASN A 244 -33.48 -14.79 7.04
N THR A 245 -34.26 -13.84 7.48
CA THR A 245 -34.24 -13.08 8.74
C THR A 245 -34.14 -13.91 10.04
N GLN A 246 -34.05 -15.22 9.99
CA GLN A 246 -34.04 -16.10 11.17
C GLN A 246 -32.82 -17.06 11.27
N ASN A 247 -31.96 -17.12 10.26
CA ASN A 247 -30.74 -17.94 10.30
C ASN A 247 -29.53 -17.11 9.89
N LYS A 248 -28.40 -17.39 10.56
CA LYS A 248 -27.08 -16.77 10.33
C LYS A 248 -26.85 -16.49 8.84
N ASP A 249 -26.53 -15.23 8.51
CA ASP A 249 -26.17 -14.80 7.17
C ASP A 249 -25.16 -15.76 6.53
N HIS A 250 -25.60 -16.52 5.55
CA HIS A 250 -24.70 -17.37 4.79
C HIS A 250 -24.04 -16.53 3.70
N VAL A 251 -22.73 -16.35 3.80
CA VAL A 251 -21.91 -15.61 2.82
C VAL A 251 -21.32 -16.60 1.83
N THR A 252 -21.65 -16.43 0.56
CA THR A 252 -21.05 -17.19 -0.54
C THR A 252 -20.04 -16.32 -1.25
N LEU A 253 -18.83 -16.84 -1.46
CA LEU A 253 -17.75 -16.17 -2.19
C LEU A 253 -17.68 -16.70 -3.61
N HIS A 254 -17.63 -15.79 -4.58
CA HIS A 254 -17.46 -16.09 -6.00
C HIS A 254 -16.13 -15.52 -6.46
N GLU A 255 -15.24 -16.36 -6.97
CA GLU A 255 -13.95 -15.92 -7.48
C GLU A 255 -14.13 -15.10 -8.76
N VAL A 256 -13.48 -13.93 -8.80
CA VAL A 256 -13.48 -13.03 -9.96
C VAL A 256 -12.13 -13.08 -10.68
N GLY A 257 -11.05 -13.30 -9.93
CA GLY A 257 -9.67 -13.26 -10.43
C GLY A 257 -9.20 -11.84 -10.77
N PRO A 258 -7.96 -11.70 -11.20
CA PRO A 258 -6.90 -12.72 -11.22
C PRO A 258 -6.52 -13.21 -9.82
N ARG A 259 -5.76 -14.31 -9.76
CA ARG A 259 -5.13 -14.80 -8.52
C ARG A 259 -3.65 -15.01 -8.74
N PHE A 260 -2.84 -14.65 -7.78
CA PHE A 260 -1.39 -14.83 -7.80
C PHE A 260 -0.84 -14.83 -6.38
N GLU A 261 0.39 -15.25 -6.25
CA GLU A 261 1.16 -15.15 -5.03
C GLU A 261 2.30 -14.19 -5.25
N MET A 262 2.63 -13.41 -4.23
CA MET A 262 3.73 -12.46 -4.28
C MET A 262 4.60 -12.56 -3.03
N ARG A 263 5.89 -12.31 -3.20
CA ARG A 263 6.86 -12.28 -2.13
C ARG A 263 7.67 -11.00 -2.21
N LEU A 264 7.76 -10.27 -1.08
CA LEU A 264 8.60 -9.09 -1.01
C LEU A 264 10.08 -9.50 -1.07
N TYR A 265 10.84 -8.90 -1.98
CA TYR A 265 12.30 -9.10 -2.02
C TYR A 265 13.09 -7.82 -1.77
N GLN A 266 12.52 -6.64 -1.98
CA GLN A 266 13.19 -5.39 -1.69
C GLN A 266 12.18 -4.27 -1.39
N LEU A 267 12.54 -3.40 -0.44
CA LEU A 267 11.85 -2.15 -0.13
C LEU A 267 12.86 -1.01 -0.10
N ARG A 268 12.65 0.01 -0.93
CA ARG A 268 13.49 1.21 -1.01
C ARG A 268 12.73 2.43 -0.54
N LEU A 269 13.43 3.32 0.13
CA LEU A 269 12.86 4.59 0.61
C LEU A 269 12.80 5.70 -0.46
N GLY A 270 13.01 5.38 -1.71
CA GLY A 270 12.95 6.31 -2.84
C GLY A 270 12.10 5.78 -3.99
N THR A 271 11.96 6.56 -5.02
CA THR A 271 11.29 6.21 -6.27
C THR A 271 12.23 5.45 -7.22
N LEU A 272 11.67 4.89 -8.29
CA LEU A 272 12.42 4.06 -9.26
C LEU A 272 13.54 4.81 -9.98
N ASP A 273 13.44 6.13 -10.14
CA ASP A 273 14.46 7.00 -10.73
C ASP A 273 15.66 7.23 -9.78
N GLN A 274 15.46 7.05 -8.48
CA GLN A 274 16.49 7.26 -7.47
C GLN A 274 17.30 5.99 -7.20
N LYS A 275 18.31 5.73 -8.04
CA LYS A 275 19.17 4.54 -7.92
C LYS A 275 19.94 4.45 -6.60
N SER A 276 20.28 5.59 -6.01
CA SER A 276 21.05 5.71 -4.76
C SER A 276 20.17 5.85 -3.51
N ALA A 277 18.85 5.58 -3.64
CA ALA A 277 17.94 5.63 -2.48
C ALA A 277 18.30 4.57 -1.44
N GLU A 278 18.14 4.92 -0.18
CA GLU A 278 18.35 4.01 0.94
C GLU A 278 17.40 2.81 0.83
N THR A 279 17.93 1.63 1.11
CA THR A 279 17.15 0.41 1.10
C THR A 279 16.76 0.04 2.53
N GLU A 280 15.46 -0.01 2.77
CA GLU A 280 14.88 -0.38 4.07
C GLU A 280 14.97 -1.90 4.29
N TYR A 281 14.69 -2.67 3.25
CA TYR A 281 14.72 -4.13 3.31
C TYR A 281 15.23 -4.74 2.01
N VAL A 282 16.04 -5.80 2.11
CA VAL A 282 16.47 -6.67 1.00
C VAL A 282 16.48 -8.12 1.46
N LEU A 283 15.80 -8.97 0.73
CA LEU A 283 15.90 -10.42 0.89
C LEU A 283 17.28 -10.89 0.39
N ARG A 284 18.13 -11.36 1.32
CA ARG A 284 19.46 -11.88 0.97
C ARG A 284 19.39 -13.40 0.81
N PRO A 285 20.05 -13.98 -0.21
CA PRO A 285 20.00 -15.42 -0.46
C PRO A 285 20.62 -16.26 0.66
N TYR A 286 21.54 -15.69 1.43
CA TYR A 286 22.23 -16.36 2.54
C TYR A 286 21.75 -15.83 3.88
N GLN A 287 20.49 -16.07 4.21
CA GLN A 287 20.00 -15.88 5.58
C GLN A 287 20.27 -17.14 6.37
N ASN A 288 20.66 -16.96 7.65
CA ASN A 288 20.83 -18.09 8.56
C ASN A 288 19.47 -18.81 8.75
N THR A 289 19.35 -19.99 8.16
CA THR A 289 18.12 -20.80 8.18
C THR A 289 17.87 -21.48 9.51
N ALA A 290 18.82 -21.43 10.47
CA ALA A 290 18.68 -22.03 11.80
C ALA A 290 17.52 -21.42 12.60
N ILE A 291 17.14 -20.19 12.28
CA ILE A 291 15.96 -19.52 12.86
C ILE A 291 15.05 -19.15 11.69
N LYS A 292 14.05 -19.97 11.42
CA LYS A 292 12.95 -19.64 10.51
C LYS A 292 12.14 -18.50 11.14
N ARG A 293 12.53 -17.27 10.90
CA ARG A 293 11.75 -16.09 11.27
C ARG A 293 10.82 -15.76 10.13
N GLN A 294 9.54 -15.62 10.43
CA GLN A 294 8.60 -14.93 9.55
C GLN A 294 9.06 -13.47 9.45
N ILE A 295 9.18 -12.96 8.23
CA ILE A 295 9.73 -11.63 7.96
C ILE A 295 8.59 -10.62 7.86
N LEU A 296 7.46 -11.03 7.29
CA LEU A 296 6.26 -10.21 7.09
C LEU A 296 5.21 -10.34 8.19
#